data_1e07ee671aaff03fe747197e79808f06
#
_entry.id   1e07ee671aaff03fe747197e79808f06
#
_cell.length_a   1.000
_cell.length_b   1.000
_cell.length_c   1.000
_cell.angle_alpha   90.00
_cell.angle_beta   90.00
_cell.angle_gamma   90.00
#
_symmetry.space_group_name_H-M   'P 1'
#
loop_
_entity.id
_entity.type
_entity.pdbx_description
1 polymer ?
#
loop_
_entity_poly.entity_id
_entity_poly.type
_entity_poly.pdbx_seq_one_letter_code
_entity_poly.pdbx_strand_id
1 'polypeptide(L)'
;MQKKEARINGARWRMLPAAAGLCMMLCCSFIPSACPGANAAEAKGGARVSFDFEQVAGKARELAKAPFKDPFGRIPSFLLEINYDQWRNIRYRPEQSLWRDEKLPFEVQFFHPGFYYNIPVTINIISPSGVTTLPFSTELFDYGTNDFKASVPDTVGFAGFRLHYNILTKTYKDEFLVFLGASYFRAIAKGQVYGLSARGIAIDTGLPSGEEFPFFKEFWIAKPGLNDKQITVYALLDSPSLTGAYRYIIKPGKETVLEVTSRLFRRNEKKLGIAPLTSMFFYGENTNFRPVDDMRPEIHDSDGLQIALKSGEWLWRPMVNPSSLWVNTFQADNPVGFGLMQRDTDFDHYQDLETRPELRPSLWIQPSGDWGKGHVELIQIPTDSYIHDNIVAFWQPDVLGPLTDPLTYGYTMRWAFCEQLCPPTGRVTATRIGAGNSKEAKKIFIDFAGGDLETLKENDVVEGVVSVPNECRLIEQQVFKNTAAGGWRLVFQIEPSNPATLVEKVLPERKQIFEIRAFLRRGQNVLTETWSYGLRL
;
A
#
# COMPACT_ATOMS: atom_id res chain seq x y z
N MET A 1 -1.09 1.77 40.58
CA MET A 1 -0.93 2.99 41.35
C MET A 1 0.28 3.76 40.85
N GLN A 2 0.11 5.05 40.69
CA GLN A 2 0.99 6.12 40.21
C GLN A 2 1.02 6.39 38.70
N LYS A 3 0.12 7.33 38.35
CA LYS A 3 0.17 8.17 37.15
C LYS A 3 1.35 9.14 37.25
N LYS A 4 2.12 9.30 36.16
CA LYS A 4 2.93 10.53 35.96
C LYS A 4 2.52 11.15 34.63
N GLU A 5 1.91 12.30 34.74
CA GLU A 5 1.58 13.22 33.66
C GLU A 5 2.87 13.80 33.05
N ALA A 6 3.00 13.73 31.72
CA ALA A 6 4.02 14.50 31.00
C ALA A 6 3.34 15.66 30.28
N ARG A 7 3.71 16.88 30.67
CA ARG A 7 3.26 18.15 30.10
C ARG A 7 3.80 18.31 28.67
N ILE A 8 2.89 18.61 27.77
CA ILE A 8 3.20 18.99 26.38
C ILE A 8 3.32 20.51 26.34
N ASN A 9 4.48 21.00 25.89
CA ASN A 9 4.71 22.41 25.59
C ASN A 9 4.18 22.73 24.20
N GLY A 10 3.13 23.55 24.14
CA GLY A 10 2.53 24.03 22.90
C GLY A 10 3.36 25.14 22.24
N ALA A 11 3.69 24.98 20.97
CA ALA A 11 4.18 26.05 20.13
C ALA A 11 3.01 26.71 19.38
N ARG A 12 2.76 27.98 19.67
CA ARG A 12 1.73 28.82 19.05
C ARG A 12 2.17 29.26 17.65
N TRP A 13 1.40 28.94 16.63
CA TRP A 13 1.52 29.53 15.29
C TRP A 13 0.73 30.83 15.21
N ARG A 14 1.40 31.92 14.85
CA ARG A 14 0.78 33.21 14.51
C ARG A 14 0.57 33.31 13.00
N MET A 15 -0.66 33.55 12.58
CA MET A 15 -1.02 33.98 11.22
C MET A 15 -0.68 35.46 11.03
N LEU A 16 -0.19 35.82 9.84
CA LEU A 16 -0.12 37.19 9.32
C LEU A 16 -0.72 37.23 7.91
N PRO A 17 -1.38 38.35 7.53
CA PRO A 17 -2.28 38.38 6.38
C PRO A 17 -1.59 38.78 5.06
N ALA A 18 -2.31 38.44 3.98
CA ALA A 18 -1.99 38.71 2.59
C ALA A 18 -1.97 40.21 2.23
N ALA A 19 -1.02 40.61 1.40
CA ALA A 19 -1.07 41.88 0.62
C ALA A 19 -0.97 41.57 -0.86
N ALA A 20 -1.96 42.08 -1.60
CA ALA A 20 -2.04 42.04 -3.05
C ALA A 20 -1.16 43.10 -3.66
N GLY A 21 -0.45 42.79 -4.74
CA GLY A 21 0.31 43.71 -5.56
C GLY A 21 0.23 43.38 -7.04
N LEU A 22 -0.49 44.20 -7.74
CA LEU A 22 -0.69 44.26 -9.20
C LEU A 22 0.56 44.87 -9.86
N CYS A 23 1.12 44.26 -10.91
CA CYS A 23 1.96 45.01 -11.86
C CYS A 23 2.02 44.42 -13.27
N MET A 24 1.82 45.30 -14.17
CA MET A 24 1.70 45.40 -15.63
C MET A 24 2.61 44.54 -16.50
N MET A 25 2.02 44.19 -17.63
CA MET A 25 2.64 43.74 -18.89
C MET A 25 3.56 44.82 -19.50
N LEU A 26 4.67 44.36 -20.07
CA LEU A 26 5.35 45.05 -21.18
C LEU A 26 5.83 44.01 -22.21
N CYS A 27 5.26 44.10 -23.40
CA CYS A 27 5.72 43.40 -24.61
C CYS A 27 6.99 44.05 -25.13
N CYS A 28 8.03 43.26 -25.43
CA CYS A 28 9.07 43.65 -26.36
C CYS A 28 9.40 42.50 -27.31
N SER A 29 9.11 42.77 -28.58
CA SER A 29 9.45 41.95 -29.74
C SER A 29 10.95 42.09 -30.06
N PHE A 30 11.66 40.98 -30.26
CA PHE A 30 12.99 41.01 -30.90
C PHE A 30 13.13 39.92 -31.96
N ILE A 31 13.62 40.35 -33.12
CA ILE A 31 13.87 39.64 -34.37
C ILE A 31 15.22 38.88 -34.28
N PRO A 32 15.39 37.72 -34.93
CA PRO A 32 16.60 36.92 -34.81
C PRO A 32 17.71 37.38 -35.76
N SER A 33 18.91 37.56 -35.23
CA SER A 33 20.14 37.70 -36.04
C SER A 33 20.87 36.36 -36.07
N ALA A 34 21.11 35.85 -37.27
CA ALA A 34 21.98 34.71 -37.54
C ALA A 34 23.45 35.10 -37.42
N CYS A 35 24.26 34.27 -36.77
CA CYS A 35 25.71 34.28 -36.84
C CYS A 35 26.30 32.89 -37.02
N PRO A 36 27.44 32.73 -37.71
CA PRO A 36 27.86 31.51 -38.38
C PRO A 36 28.69 30.58 -37.50
N GLY A 37 28.76 29.34 -37.96
CA GLY A 37 29.29 28.15 -37.29
C GLY A 37 30.69 28.28 -36.68
N ALA A 38 30.80 27.74 -35.48
CA ALA A 38 32.05 27.31 -34.89
C ALA A 38 32.05 25.79 -34.78
N ASN A 39 33.00 25.14 -35.43
CA ASN A 39 33.26 23.70 -35.33
C ASN A 39 33.57 23.34 -33.86
N ALA A 40 32.64 22.65 -33.21
CA ALA A 40 32.92 22.05 -31.93
C ALA A 40 33.71 20.75 -32.16
N ALA A 41 34.92 20.75 -31.66
CA ALA A 41 35.76 19.56 -31.60
C ALA A 41 35.01 18.48 -30.77
N GLU A 42 34.84 17.28 -31.34
CA GLU A 42 34.35 16.09 -30.65
C GLU A 42 35.26 15.80 -29.45
N ALA A 43 34.77 16.12 -28.25
CA ALA A 43 35.32 15.57 -27.02
C ALA A 43 35.05 14.07 -27.02
N LYS A 44 36.09 13.25 -27.07
CA LYS A 44 36.04 11.79 -26.89
C LYS A 44 35.33 11.50 -25.57
N GLY A 45 34.06 11.15 -25.64
CA GLY A 45 33.25 10.74 -24.50
C GLY A 45 33.83 9.49 -23.89
N GLY A 46 34.37 9.59 -22.67
CA GLY A 46 34.63 8.43 -21.85
C GLY A 46 33.35 7.61 -21.72
N ALA A 47 33.42 6.28 -21.87
CA ALA A 47 32.28 5.38 -21.76
C ALA A 47 31.55 5.66 -20.45
N ARG A 48 30.35 6.25 -20.50
CA ARG A 48 29.48 6.35 -19.32
C ARG A 48 29.21 4.93 -18.85
N VAL A 49 29.64 4.59 -17.65
CA VAL A 49 29.26 3.34 -16.99
C VAL A 49 27.76 3.42 -16.78
N SER A 50 26.98 2.84 -17.69
CA SER A 50 25.52 2.81 -17.58
C SER A 50 25.16 1.64 -16.66
N PHE A 51 24.78 1.94 -15.41
CA PHE A 51 24.14 0.95 -14.55
C PHE A 51 22.67 0.89 -14.88
N ASP A 52 22.13 -0.32 -15.09
CA ASP A 52 20.75 -0.53 -15.50
C ASP A 52 20.09 -1.75 -14.83
N PHE A 53 18.85 -2.00 -15.17
CA PHE A 53 18.06 -3.12 -14.65
C PHE A 53 18.66 -4.48 -15.00
N GLU A 54 19.28 -4.62 -16.18
CA GLU A 54 19.85 -5.91 -16.63
C GLU A 54 21.03 -6.34 -15.75
N GLN A 55 21.81 -5.42 -15.21
CA GLN A 55 22.90 -5.74 -14.28
C GLN A 55 22.34 -6.30 -12.96
N VAL A 56 21.24 -5.74 -12.44
CA VAL A 56 20.58 -6.27 -11.23
C VAL A 56 19.93 -7.62 -11.53
N ALA A 57 19.28 -7.78 -12.69
CA ALA A 57 18.69 -9.04 -13.14
C ALA A 57 19.77 -10.13 -13.33
N GLY A 58 20.95 -9.76 -13.84
CA GLY A 58 22.11 -10.65 -13.90
C GLY A 58 22.56 -11.12 -12.52
N LYS A 59 22.68 -10.19 -11.56
CA LYS A 59 23.01 -10.55 -10.16
C LYS A 59 21.97 -11.48 -9.55
N ALA A 60 20.67 -11.19 -9.73
CA ALA A 60 19.58 -12.03 -9.22
C ALA A 60 19.64 -13.45 -9.83
N ARG A 61 19.87 -13.56 -11.14
CA ARG A 61 20.02 -14.85 -11.84
C ARG A 61 21.17 -15.67 -11.29
N GLU A 62 22.35 -15.06 -11.11
CA GLU A 62 23.51 -15.76 -10.52
C GLU A 62 23.27 -16.17 -9.07
N LEU A 63 22.62 -15.30 -8.29
CA LEU A 63 22.28 -15.59 -6.91
C LEU A 63 21.28 -16.76 -6.79
N ALA A 64 20.36 -16.91 -7.74
CA ALA A 64 19.38 -18.01 -7.79
C ALA A 64 20.04 -19.38 -7.98
N LYS A 65 21.20 -19.45 -8.67
CA LYS A 65 21.95 -20.69 -8.89
C LYS A 65 22.64 -21.22 -7.64
N ALA A 66 22.89 -20.34 -6.65
CA ALA A 66 23.54 -20.71 -5.40
C ALA A 66 22.50 -21.04 -4.32
N PRO A 67 22.82 -21.92 -3.36
CA PRO A 67 22.00 -22.11 -2.18
C PRO A 67 21.81 -20.79 -1.42
N PHE A 68 20.62 -20.61 -0.87
CA PHE A 68 20.32 -19.45 -0.03
C PHE A 68 21.29 -19.38 1.16
N LYS A 69 21.80 -18.20 1.45
CA LYS A 69 22.62 -17.91 2.62
C LYS A 69 21.84 -17.01 3.55
N ASP A 70 21.54 -17.52 4.71
CA ASP A 70 20.85 -16.79 5.75
C ASP A 70 21.65 -15.53 6.16
N PRO A 71 21.07 -14.32 6.07
CA PRO A 71 21.73 -13.09 6.47
C PRO A 71 21.72 -12.83 7.99
N PHE A 72 21.00 -13.63 8.76
CA PHE A 72 20.91 -13.47 10.22
C PHE A 72 22.29 -13.61 10.89
N GLY A 73 22.42 -13.00 12.08
CA GLY A 73 23.67 -13.06 12.86
C GLY A 73 24.73 -12.02 12.49
N ARG A 74 24.45 -11.13 11.54
CA ARG A 74 25.35 -10.02 11.17
C ARG A 74 25.23 -8.81 12.09
N ILE A 75 24.10 -8.66 12.78
CA ILE A 75 23.84 -7.58 13.73
C ILE A 75 24.25 -8.06 15.13
N PRO A 76 25.02 -7.28 15.91
CA PRO A 76 25.36 -7.61 17.29
C PRO A 76 24.12 -7.84 18.16
N SER A 77 24.16 -8.84 19.03
CA SER A 77 23.01 -9.26 19.86
C SER A 77 22.47 -8.12 20.73
N PHE A 78 23.35 -7.28 21.30
CA PHE A 78 22.91 -6.16 22.11
C PHE A 78 22.00 -5.16 21.37
N LEU A 79 22.17 -4.98 20.04
CA LEU A 79 21.29 -4.17 19.21
C LEU A 79 19.94 -4.82 18.95
N LEU A 80 19.86 -6.16 18.98
CA LEU A 80 18.61 -6.89 18.82
C LEU A 80 17.80 -6.96 20.12
N GLU A 81 18.46 -6.75 21.26
CA GLU A 81 17.87 -6.79 22.60
C GLU A 81 17.31 -5.42 23.06
N ILE A 82 17.61 -4.33 22.34
CA ILE A 82 17.04 -3.01 22.67
C ILE A 82 15.52 -3.00 22.44
N ASN A 83 14.82 -2.20 23.22
CA ASN A 83 13.39 -2.03 23.04
C ASN A 83 13.06 -0.98 21.97
N TYR A 84 11.76 -0.84 21.65
CA TYR A 84 11.28 0.09 20.62
C TYR A 84 11.69 1.54 20.89
N ASP A 85 11.60 2.01 22.14
CA ASP A 85 11.93 3.39 22.49
C ASP A 85 13.43 3.67 22.34
N GLN A 86 14.27 2.71 22.69
CA GLN A 86 15.72 2.79 22.48
C GLN A 86 16.04 2.86 20.98
N TRP A 87 15.43 1.99 20.18
CA TRP A 87 15.61 2.01 18.72
C TRP A 87 15.10 3.31 18.10
N ARG A 88 13.93 3.78 18.48
CA ARG A 88 13.33 5.04 18.02
C ARG A 88 14.18 6.27 18.36
N ASN A 89 14.95 6.22 19.45
CA ASN A 89 15.87 7.28 19.84
C ASN A 89 17.13 7.35 18.95
N ILE A 90 17.44 6.30 18.17
CA ILE A 90 18.51 6.37 17.19
C ILE A 90 17.99 7.04 15.93
N ARG A 91 18.34 8.30 15.73
CA ARG A 91 17.82 9.14 14.64
C ARG A 91 18.92 9.46 13.65
N TYR A 92 18.61 9.34 12.36
CA TYR A 92 19.51 9.83 11.33
C TYR A 92 19.65 11.35 11.44
N ARG A 93 20.85 11.88 11.35
CA ARG A 93 21.13 13.32 11.42
C ARG A 93 20.65 13.98 10.14
N PRO A 94 19.65 14.89 10.16
CA PRO A 94 19.11 15.50 8.94
C PRO A 94 20.15 16.26 8.12
N GLU A 95 21.16 16.85 8.77
CA GLU A 95 22.27 17.56 8.11
C GLU A 95 23.17 16.63 7.30
N GLN A 96 23.17 15.31 7.59
CA GLN A 96 23.92 14.28 6.88
C GLN A 96 23.12 13.65 5.72
N SER A 97 21.89 14.16 5.42
CA SER A 97 21.07 13.62 4.34
C SER A 97 21.82 13.69 3.02
N LEU A 98 21.81 12.58 2.25
CA LEU A 98 22.43 12.58 0.92
C LEU A 98 21.87 13.72 0.07
N TRP A 99 22.76 14.43 -0.64
CA TRP A 99 22.47 15.48 -1.62
C TRP A 99 21.87 16.78 -1.04
N ARG A 100 21.82 16.90 0.28
CA ARG A 100 21.36 18.14 0.95
C ARG A 100 22.23 19.32 0.61
N ASP A 101 23.54 19.19 0.74
CA ASP A 101 24.51 20.27 0.46
C ASP A 101 24.53 20.64 -1.03
N GLU A 102 24.28 19.67 -1.90
CA GLU A 102 24.15 19.87 -3.34
C GLU A 102 22.80 20.50 -3.74
N LYS A 103 21.88 20.66 -2.79
CA LYS A 103 20.54 21.22 -2.97
C LYS A 103 19.73 20.48 -4.06
N LEU A 104 19.94 19.17 -4.22
CA LEU A 104 19.19 18.37 -5.18
C LEU A 104 17.73 18.20 -4.74
N PRO A 105 16.79 17.90 -5.65
CA PRO A 105 15.37 17.83 -5.33
C PRO A 105 15.02 16.73 -4.34
N PHE A 106 15.76 15.63 -4.32
CA PHE A 106 15.58 14.54 -3.38
C PHE A 106 16.68 14.52 -2.33
N GLU A 107 16.33 14.05 -1.12
CA GLU A 107 17.27 13.70 -0.05
C GLU A 107 17.02 12.25 0.40
N VAL A 108 18.07 11.57 0.87
CA VAL A 108 17.97 10.21 1.41
C VAL A 108 18.53 10.19 2.82
N GLN A 109 17.79 9.54 3.71
CA GLN A 109 18.21 9.24 5.08
C GLN A 109 18.10 7.73 5.30
N PHE A 110 18.86 7.20 6.25
CA PHE A 110 18.99 5.77 6.47
C PHE A 110 18.50 5.37 7.86
N PHE A 111 18.10 4.10 7.99
CA PHE A 111 17.70 3.53 9.27
C PHE A 111 18.84 2.71 9.88
N HIS A 112 19.00 2.85 11.19
CA HIS A 112 19.91 2.05 11.98
C HIS A 112 19.33 0.65 12.21
N PRO A 113 20.11 -0.43 12.03
CA PRO A 113 19.65 -1.77 12.39
C PRO A 113 19.56 -1.92 13.92
N GLY A 114 18.74 -2.87 14.36
CA GLY A 114 18.47 -3.17 15.76
C GLY A 114 16.99 -3.46 16.01
N PHE A 115 16.64 -3.90 17.21
CA PHE A 115 15.30 -4.34 17.55
C PHE A 115 14.82 -5.43 16.59
N TYR A 116 13.74 -5.25 15.85
CA TYR A 116 13.24 -6.20 14.82
C TYR A 116 14.00 -6.12 13.49
N TYR A 117 14.78 -5.06 13.25
CA TYR A 117 15.49 -4.86 11.98
C TYR A 117 16.87 -5.50 12.01
N ASN A 118 16.86 -6.82 11.85
CA ASN A 118 18.00 -7.71 12.04
C ASN A 118 18.73 -8.12 10.75
N ILE A 119 18.26 -7.65 9.59
CA ILE A 119 18.86 -7.90 8.28
C ILE A 119 19.40 -6.58 7.72
N PRO A 120 20.74 -6.42 7.63
CA PRO A 120 21.32 -5.22 7.04
C PRO A 120 21.23 -5.26 5.53
N VAL A 121 21.02 -4.09 4.93
CA VAL A 121 20.99 -3.87 3.48
C VAL A 121 22.24 -3.13 3.01
N THR A 122 22.72 -3.47 1.81
CA THR A 122 23.79 -2.73 1.15
C THR A 122 23.18 -1.60 0.33
N ILE A 123 23.71 -0.39 0.49
CA ILE A 123 23.27 0.79 -0.27
C ILE A 123 24.37 1.22 -1.23
N ASN A 124 24.02 1.35 -2.50
CA ASN A 124 24.91 1.86 -3.55
C ASN A 124 24.30 3.11 -4.17
N ILE A 125 25.16 4.05 -4.51
CA ILE A 125 24.78 5.29 -5.21
C ILE A 125 25.28 5.20 -6.66
N ILE A 126 24.37 5.38 -7.60
CA ILE A 126 24.69 5.48 -9.04
C ILE A 126 24.89 6.96 -9.37
N SER A 127 26.06 7.31 -9.87
CA SER A 127 26.40 8.67 -10.29
C SER A 127 27.06 8.65 -11.68
N PRO A 128 27.27 9.81 -12.33
CA PRO A 128 28.02 9.86 -13.58
C PRO A 128 29.45 9.30 -13.51
N SER A 129 30.05 9.28 -12.31
CA SER A 129 31.38 8.71 -12.07
C SER A 129 31.37 7.18 -11.84
N GLY A 130 30.19 6.57 -11.76
CA GLY A 130 30.03 5.13 -11.54
C GLY A 130 29.15 4.79 -10.33
N VAL A 131 29.26 3.56 -9.86
CA VAL A 131 28.55 3.02 -8.69
C VAL A 131 29.49 3.00 -7.49
N THR A 132 29.05 3.58 -6.37
CA THR A 132 29.80 3.63 -5.12
C THR A 132 28.94 3.08 -3.99
N THR A 133 29.47 2.13 -3.22
CA THR A 133 28.82 1.64 -2.00
C THR A 133 28.95 2.66 -0.89
N LEU A 134 27.83 2.96 -0.22
CA LEU A 134 27.79 3.87 0.92
C LEU A 134 28.24 3.14 2.18
N PRO A 135 29.34 3.58 2.84
CA PRO A 135 29.74 2.98 4.10
C PRO A 135 28.81 3.41 5.24
N PHE A 136 28.56 2.51 6.18
CA PHE A 136 27.93 2.86 7.44
C PHE A 136 28.90 3.65 8.33
N SER A 137 28.37 4.60 9.09
CA SER A 137 29.10 5.27 10.15
C SER A 137 28.15 5.65 11.28
N THR A 138 28.56 5.47 12.52
CA THR A 138 27.82 5.90 13.70
C THR A 138 27.64 7.43 13.76
N GLU A 139 28.50 8.19 13.09
CA GLU A 139 28.41 9.66 13.03
C GLU A 139 27.22 10.16 12.20
N LEU A 140 26.62 9.30 11.36
CA LEU A 140 25.41 9.60 10.63
C LEU A 140 24.17 9.65 11.54
N PHE A 141 24.28 9.17 12.80
CA PHE A 141 23.16 9.01 13.71
C PHE A 141 23.36 9.79 15.01
N ASP A 142 22.24 10.28 15.53
CA ASP A 142 22.10 10.74 16.91
C ASP A 142 21.49 9.58 17.73
N TYR A 143 22.20 9.13 18.76
CA TYR A 143 21.77 8.01 19.60
C TYR A 143 20.87 8.44 20.78
N GLY A 144 20.59 9.75 20.90
CA GLY A 144 19.71 10.28 21.96
C GLY A 144 20.26 9.92 23.33
N THR A 145 19.43 9.25 24.12
CA THR A 145 19.79 8.82 25.50
C THR A 145 20.49 7.46 25.58
N ASN A 146 20.77 6.81 24.43
CA ASN A 146 21.46 5.53 24.40
C ASN A 146 22.96 5.72 24.58
N ASP A 147 23.59 4.91 25.43
CA ASP A 147 25.01 4.96 25.79
C ASP A 147 25.92 3.98 25.03
N PHE A 148 25.34 3.15 24.15
CA PHE A 148 26.04 2.10 23.45
C PHE A 148 26.65 2.50 22.09
N LYS A 149 26.65 3.78 21.70
CA LYS A 149 27.20 4.26 20.41
C LYS A 149 28.61 3.72 20.13
N ALA A 150 29.49 3.78 21.12
CA ALA A 150 30.88 3.34 20.99
C ALA A 150 31.06 1.82 20.75
N SER A 151 30.01 1.04 21.05
CA SER A 151 30.00 -0.42 20.87
C SER A 151 29.46 -0.86 19.50
N VAL A 152 28.92 0.07 18.69
CA VAL A 152 28.37 -0.23 17.37
C VAL A 152 29.48 -0.34 16.36
N PRO A 153 29.63 -1.50 15.68
CA PRO A 153 30.70 -1.66 14.68
C PRO A 153 30.37 -0.92 13.38
N ASP A 154 31.37 -0.36 12.71
CA ASP A 154 31.21 0.29 11.41
C ASP A 154 30.75 -0.65 10.28
N THR A 155 30.76 -1.96 10.52
CA THR A 155 30.34 -3.00 9.58
C THR A 155 28.88 -3.39 9.72
N VAL A 156 28.12 -2.78 10.65
CA VAL A 156 26.73 -3.18 10.94
C VAL A 156 25.77 -2.94 9.76
N GLY A 157 26.07 -1.95 8.90
CA GLY A 157 25.24 -1.60 7.74
C GLY A 157 24.00 -0.81 8.10
N PHE A 158 23.08 -0.67 7.14
CA PHE A 158 21.80 0.04 7.29
C PHE A 158 20.64 -0.96 7.33
N ALA A 159 19.55 -0.65 8.02
CA ALA A 159 18.32 -1.46 7.99
C ALA A 159 17.41 -1.14 6.80
N GLY A 160 17.61 0.01 6.18
CA GLY A 160 16.81 0.52 5.09
C GLY A 160 17.03 2.01 4.90
N PHE A 161 16.15 2.65 4.14
CA PHE A 161 16.26 4.08 3.86
C PHE A 161 14.88 4.72 3.63
N ARG A 162 14.86 6.04 3.68
CA ARG A 162 13.70 6.87 3.38
C ARG A 162 14.06 7.99 2.40
N LEU A 163 13.11 8.29 1.54
CA LEU A 163 13.21 9.35 0.56
C LEU A 163 12.43 10.57 1.01
N HIS A 164 13.04 11.73 0.80
CA HIS A 164 12.46 13.04 1.11
C HIS A 164 12.34 13.88 -0.17
N TYR A 165 11.23 14.63 -0.28
CA TYR A 165 10.93 15.52 -1.40
C TYR A 165 10.02 16.67 -0.94
N ASN A 166 10.01 17.77 -1.67
CA ASN A 166 9.15 18.93 -1.40
C ASN A 166 7.69 18.63 -1.80
N ILE A 167 6.99 17.79 -0.99
CA ILE A 167 5.63 17.34 -1.31
C ILE A 167 4.56 18.29 -0.76
N LEU A 168 4.74 18.83 0.46
CA LEU A 168 3.82 19.77 1.08
C LEU A 168 4.19 21.22 0.80
N THR A 169 5.46 21.59 1.01
CA THR A 169 5.97 22.95 0.86
C THR A 169 7.21 22.99 -0.03
N LYS A 170 7.53 24.16 -0.59
CA LYS A 170 8.74 24.34 -1.39
C LYS A 170 10.02 24.45 -0.56
N THR A 171 9.91 24.69 0.74
CA THR A 171 11.03 25.01 1.64
C THR A 171 11.49 23.85 2.49
N TYR A 172 10.68 22.81 2.60
CA TYR A 172 10.98 21.62 3.41
C TYR A 172 10.75 20.36 2.57
N LYS A 173 11.62 19.37 2.75
CA LYS A 173 11.49 18.07 2.10
C LYS A 173 10.92 17.08 3.10
N ASP A 174 9.65 16.75 2.89
CA ASP A 174 8.91 15.78 3.68
C ASP A 174 9.37 14.36 3.36
N GLU A 175 9.41 13.47 4.34
CA GLU A 175 9.51 12.04 4.11
C GLU A 175 8.25 11.56 3.39
N PHE A 176 8.41 10.83 2.28
CA PHE A 176 7.26 10.37 1.51
C PHE A 176 7.32 8.88 1.12
N LEU A 177 8.48 8.23 1.25
CA LEU A 177 8.64 6.82 0.94
C LEU A 177 9.71 6.19 1.83
N VAL A 178 9.43 4.98 2.31
CA VAL A 178 10.31 4.20 3.18
C VAL A 178 10.45 2.79 2.65
N PHE A 179 11.69 2.27 2.57
CA PHE A 179 12.03 0.86 2.47
C PHE A 179 12.64 0.42 3.80
N LEU A 180 11.94 -0.44 4.55
CA LEU A 180 12.39 -0.87 5.87
C LEU A 180 11.78 -2.22 6.26
N GLY A 181 12.63 -3.19 6.57
CA GLY A 181 12.26 -4.53 7.03
C GLY A 181 11.85 -5.47 5.89
N ALA A 182 12.42 -6.67 5.81
CA ALA A 182 12.19 -7.66 4.78
C ALA A 182 12.13 -7.03 3.37
N SER A 183 11.00 -7.16 2.66
CA SER A 183 10.78 -6.48 1.38
C SER A 183 9.66 -5.43 1.42
N TYR A 184 9.34 -4.94 2.63
CA TYR A 184 8.28 -3.95 2.82
C TYR A 184 8.72 -2.54 2.40
N PHE A 185 7.74 -1.80 1.85
CA PHE A 185 7.87 -0.37 1.63
C PHE A 185 6.51 0.32 1.73
N ARG A 186 6.55 1.59 2.11
CA ARG A 186 5.37 2.44 2.29
C ARG A 186 5.59 3.77 1.60
N ALA A 187 4.54 4.36 1.05
CA ALA A 187 4.59 5.70 0.52
C ALA A 187 3.35 6.50 0.92
N ILE A 188 3.46 7.81 0.84
CA ILE A 188 2.38 8.76 1.02
C ILE A 188 2.37 9.75 -0.15
N ALA A 189 1.20 10.28 -0.43
CA ALA A 189 1.02 11.42 -1.32
C ALA A 189 0.86 12.72 -0.51
N LYS A 190 0.70 13.84 -1.20
CA LYS A 190 0.54 15.15 -0.57
C LYS A 190 -0.65 15.18 0.40
N GLY A 191 -0.39 15.52 1.65
CA GLY A 191 -1.40 15.67 2.71
C GLY A 191 -1.77 14.37 3.41
N GLN A 192 -1.11 13.26 3.10
CA GLN A 192 -1.37 11.96 3.71
C GLN A 192 -0.40 11.63 4.85
N VAL A 193 -0.77 10.64 5.64
CA VAL A 193 0.06 9.97 6.66
C VAL A 193 0.25 8.50 6.26
N TYR A 194 1.23 7.80 6.85
CA TYR A 194 1.43 6.38 6.56
C TYR A 194 0.26 5.52 7.04
N GLY A 195 -0.11 4.55 6.22
CA GLY A 195 -1.06 3.48 6.49
C GLY A 195 -0.53 2.16 5.94
N LEU A 196 -1.22 1.60 4.95
CA LEU A 196 -0.88 0.32 4.33
C LEU A 196 0.53 0.27 3.73
N SER A 197 1.02 -0.95 3.54
CA SER A 197 2.33 -1.27 2.98
C SER A 197 2.20 -2.02 1.65
N ALA A 198 3.29 -2.02 0.88
CA ALA A 198 3.53 -2.97 -0.19
C ALA A 198 4.76 -3.81 0.12
N ARG A 199 4.90 -4.94 -0.58
CA ARG A 199 6.07 -5.84 -0.49
C ARG A 199 6.64 -6.15 -1.88
N GLY A 200 7.87 -6.65 -1.94
CA GLY A 200 8.43 -7.12 -3.19
C GLY A 200 7.63 -8.28 -3.77
N ILE A 201 7.42 -9.33 -2.99
CA ILE A 201 6.69 -10.54 -3.37
C ILE A 201 6.08 -11.18 -2.13
N ALA A 202 4.95 -11.88 -2.28
CA ALA A 202 4.38 -12.76 -1.26
C ALA A 202 4.67 -14.23 -1.63
N ILE A 203 5.07 -15.03 -0.64
CA ILE A 203 5.40 -16.46 -0.84
C ILE A 203 4.68 -17.28 0.21
N ASP A 204 3.85 -18.23 -0.23
CA ASP A 204 3.07 -19.14 0.62
C ASP A 204 2.19 -18.42 1.65
N THR A 205 1.84 -17.14 1.43
CA THR A 205 0.99 -16.35 2.33
C THR A 205 -0.36 -17.03 2.50
N GLY A 206 -0.82 -17.15 3.74
CA GLY A 206 -2.08 -17.79 4.11
C GLY A 206 -2.08 -19.31 4.05
N LEU A 207 -0.93 -19.96 3.78
CA LEU A 207 -0.83 -21.42 3.82
C LEU A 207 -0.49 -21.94 5.22
N PRO A 208 -0.97 -23.13 5.60
CA PRO A 208 -0.63 -23.77 6.88
C PRO A 208 0.86 -24.05 7.08
N SER A 209 1.63 -24.13 5.98
CA SER A 209 3.10 -24.31 6.02
C SER A 209 3.85 -23.10 6.56
N GLY A 210 3.17 -21.97 6.71
CA GLY A 210 3.77 -20.69 7.05
C GLY A 210 4.22 -19.88 5.82
N GLU A 211 4.27 -18.57 6.00
CA GLU A 211 4.70 -17.62 4.98
C GLU A 211 6.22 -17.49 4.96
N GLU A 212 6.81 -17.40 3.77
CA GLU A 212 8.20 -17.03 3.57
C GLU A 212 8.31 -15.53 3.31
N PHE A 213 9.21 -14.85 4.02
CA PHE A 213 9.44 -13.40 3.89
C PHE A 213 10.74 -13.12 3.14
N PRO A 214 10.69 -12.86 1.82
CA PRO A 214 11.84 -12.37 1.07
C PRO A 214 12.30 -11.01 1.59
N PHE A 215 13.59 -10.72 1.45
CA PHE A 215 14.14 -9.45 1.88
C PHE A 215 14.92 -8.77 0.75
N PHE A 216 14.90 -7.44 0.72
CA PHE A 216 15.80 -6.66 -0.11
C PHE A 216 17.20 -6.66 0.51
N LYS A 217 18.15 -7.17 -0.24
CA LYS A 217 19.53 -7.38 0.19
C LYS A 217 20.45 -6.22 -0.18
N GLU A 218 20.20 -5.62 -1.33
CA GLU A 218 21.04 -4.59 -1.92
C GLU A 218 20.18 -3.60 -2.72
N PHE A 219 20.48 -2.31 -2.57
CA PHE A 219 19.83 -1.24 -3.30
C PHE A 219 20.84 -0.40 -4.08
N TRP A 220 20.41 0.13 -5.22
CA TRP A 220 21.12 1.14 -6.01
C TRP A 220 20.20 2.33 -6.22
N ILE A 221 20.59 3.48 -5.71
CA ILE A 221 19.82 4.71 -5.77
C ILE A 221 20.49 5.64 -6.76
N ALA A 222 19.78 5.99 -7.83
CA ALA A 222 20.31 6.90 -8.84
C ALA A 222 20.33 8.35 -8.30
N LYS A 223 21.50 9.00 -8.39
CA LYS A 223 21.63 10.41 -8.01
C LYS A 223 20.80 11.28 -8.96
N PRO A 224 19.84 12.05 -8.45
CA PRO A 224 18.99 12.89 -9.30
C PRO A 224 19.74 14.11 -9.82
N GLY A 225 19.30 14.64 -10.96
CA GLY A 225 19.69 15.96 -11.43
C GLY A 225 18.92 17.08 -10.71
N LEU A 226 19.37 18.32 -10.89
CA LEU A 226 18.82 19.52 -10.22
C LEU A 226 17.31 19.75 -10.44
N ASN A 227 16.78 19.31 -11.58
CA ASN A 227 15.39 19.56 -11.98
C ASN A 227 14.55 18.28 -12.03
N ASP A 228 15.08 17.16 -11.53
CA ASP A 228 14.39 15.88 -11.61
C ASP A 228 13.17 15.86 -10.68
N LYS A 229 12.06 15.36 -11.23
CA LYS A 229 10.81 15.16 -10.51
C LYS A 229 10.56 13.69 -10.16
N GLN A 230 11.51 12.84 -10.46
CA GLN A 230 11.48 11.41 -10.19
C GLN A 230 12.86 10.93 -9.76
N ILE A 231 12.88 9.83 -9.04
CA ILE A 231 14.11 9.15 -8.64
C ILE A 231 14.00 7.66 -9.00
N THR A 232 15.11 7.07 -9.45
CA THR A 232 15.16 5.64 -9.78
C THR A 232 15.89 4.89 -8.68
N VAL A 233 15.27 3.79 -8.22
CA VAL A 233 15.83 2.86 -7.26
C VAL A 233 15.79 1.46 -7.86
N TYR A 234 16.90 0.75 -7.81
CA TYR A 234 16.95 -0.67 -8.10
C TYR A 234 17.13 -1.45 -6.80
N ALA A 235 16.59 -2.66 -6.75
CA ALA A 235 16.70 -3.53 -5.59
C ALA A 235 16.96 -4.99 -6.00
N LEU A 236 17.83 -5.66 -5.24
CA LEU A 236 18.06 -7.10 -5.32
C LEU A 236 17.37 -7.77 -4.13
N LEU A 237 16.45 -8.66 -4.44
CA LEU A 237 15.68 -9.44 -3.46
C LEU A 237 16.26 -10.86 -3.37
N ASP A 238 16.27 -11.43 -2.16
CA ASP A 238 16.73 -12.79 -1.88
C ASP A 238 15.81 -13.50 -0.88
N SER A 239 15.63 -14.80 -1.06
CA SER A 239 14.93 -15.69 -0.13
C SER A 239 15.26 -17.16 -0.40
N PRO A 240 14.91 -18.11 0.48
CA PRO A 240 15.11 -19.54 0.21
C PRO A 240 14.53 -20.03 -1.10
N SER A 241 13.38 -19.48 -1.53
CA SER A 241 12.61 -19.99 -2.68
C SER A 241 12.84 -19.23 -3.98
N LEU A 242 13.32 -17.97 -3.93
CA LEU A 242 13.57 -17.18 -5.13
C LEU A 242 14.52 -16.00 -4.89
N THR A 243 14.99 -15.44 -6.00
CA THR A 243 15.66 -14.14 -6.04
C THR A 243 14.91 -13.21 -6.99
N GLY A 244 15.09 -11.89 -6.83
CA GLY A 244 14.41 -10.91 -7.67
C GLY A 244 15.22 -9.67 -7.94
N ALA A 245 15.11 -9.15 -9.15
CA ALA A 245 15.56 -7.82 -9.52
C ALA A 245 14.35 -6.90 -9.64
N TYR A 246 14.46 -5.71 -9.07
CA TYR A 246 13.42 -4.69 -9.12
C TYR A 246 13.98 -3.37 -9.61
N ARG A 247 13.19 -2.63 -10.39
CA ARG A 247 13.40 -1.22 -10.69
C ARG A 247 12.14 -0.47 -10.31
N TYR A 248 12.31 0.60 -9.53
CA TYR A 248 11.28 1.54 -9.14
C TYR A 248 11.61 2.91 -9.73
N ILE A 249 10.72 3.48 -10.56
CA ILE A 249 10.75 4.88 -10.96
C ILE A 249 9.70 5.59 -10.12
N ILE A 250 10.15 6.45 -9.20
CA ILE A 250 9.36 7.00 -8.11
C ILE A 250 9.08 8.47 -8.38
N LYS A 251 7.80 8.84 -8.43
CA LYS A 251 7.30 10.18 -8.74
C LYS A 251 6.42 10.67 -7.60
N PRO A 252 6.94 11.47 -6.64
CA PRO A 252 6.12 12.06 -5.57
C PRO A 252 5.26 13.23 -6.08
N GLY A 253 4.09 13.44 -5.47
CA GLY A 253 3.21 14.55 -5.85
C GLY A 253 1.85 14.51 -5.17
N LYS A 254 0.83 15.01 -5.88
CA LYS A 254 -0.57 14.88 -5.47
C LYS A 254 -0.96 13.40 -5.30
N GLU A 255 -0.39 12.54 -6.14
CA GLU A 255 -0.29 11.11 -6.01
C GLU A 255 1.20 10.74 -5.96
N THR A 256 1.56 9.73 -5.19
CA THR A 256 2.90 9.15 -5.29
C THR A 256 2.80 7.91 -6.16
N VAL A 257 3.51 7.95 -7.30
CA VAL A 257 3.45 6.92 -8.33
C VAL A 257 4.78 6.19 -8.41
N LEU A 258 4.75 4.86 -8.36
CA LEU A 258 5.90 4.00 -8.60
C LEU A 258 5.65 3.15 -9.85
N GLU A 259 6.46 3.35 -10.90
CA GLU A 259 6.52 2.41 -12.02
C GLU A 259 7.50 1.30 -11.66
N VAL A 260 7.00 0.08 -11.55
CA VAL A 260 7.76 -1.10 -11.10
C VAL A 260 8.00 -2.04 -12.26
N THR A 261 9.24 -2.48 -12.40
CA THR A 261 9.62 -3.63 -13.22
C THR A 261 10.29 -4.65 -12.31
N SER A 262 9.80 -5.89 -12.33
CA SER A 262 10.39 -6.99 -11.57
C SER A 262 10.75 -8.15 -12.48
N ARG A 263 11.84 -8.86 -12.14
CA ARG A 263 12.21 -10.12 -12.76
C ARG A 263 12.66 -11.09 -11.68
N LEU A 264 11.92 -12.19 -11.57
CA LEU A 264 12.06 -13.17 -10.50
C LEU A 264 12.69 -14.46 -11.05
N PHE A 265 13.60 -15.06 -10.30
CA PHE A 265 14.27 -16.32 -10.60
C PHE A 265 13.98 -17.29 -9.46
N ARG A 266 13.21 -18.34 -9.76
CA ARG A 266 12.76 -19.31 -8.78
C ARG A 266 13.84 -20.38 -8.50
N ARG A 267 13.99 -20.75 -7.25
CA ARG A 267 14.82 -21.89 -6.80
C ARG A 267 13.98 -23.16 -6.67
N ASN A 268 12.68 -23.02 -6.36
CA ASN A 268 11.75 -24.12 -6.19
C ASN A 268 10.32 -23.67 -6.48
N GLU A 269 9.38 -24.61 -6.50
CA GLU A 269 7.95 -24.33 -6.69
C GLU A 269 7.33 -23.83 -5.37
N LYS A 270 6.67 -22.67 -5.44
CA LYS A 270 5.97 -22.01 -4.35
C LYS A 270 4.75 -21.28 -4.86
N LYS A 271 3.78 -21.04 -3.99
CA LYS A 271 2.69 -20.11 -4.24
C LYS A 271 3.25 -18.70 -4.22
N LEU A 272 3.09 -17.96 -5.33
CA LEU A 272 3.63 -16.61 -5.47
C LEU A 272 2.50 -15.59 -5.61
N GLY A 273 2.54 -14.55 -4.80
CA GLY A 273 1.66 -13.38 -4.92
C GLY A 273 2.43 -12.18 -5.48
N ILE A 274 2.02 -11.69 -6.66
CA ILE A 274 2.63 -10.58 -7.38
C ILE A 274 2.02 -9.25 -6.92
N ALA A 275 2.86 -8.22 -6.78
CA ALA A 275 2.47 -6.88 -6.31
C ALA A 275 1.67 -6.91 -5.01
N PRO A 276 2.17 -7.56 -3.94
CA PRO A 276 1.41 -7.75 -2.72
C PRO A 276 1.26 -6.44 -1.93
N LEU A 277 0.06 -6.26 -1.42
CA LEU A 277 -0.38 -5.18 -0.55
C LEU A 277 -0.67 -5.74 0.84
N THR A 278 -0.34 -5.00 1.86
CA THR A 278 -0.57 -5.39 3.26
C THR A 278 -1.18 -4.23 4.02
N SER A 279 -2.23 -4.50 4.77
CA SER A 279 -2.98 -3.50 5.52
C SER A 279 -3.49 -4.05 6.85
N MET A 280 -4.16 -3.20 7.60
CA MET A 280 -4.81 -3.55 8.86
C MET A 280 -6.31 -3.22 8.78
N PHE A 281 -7.14 -4.15 9.25
CA PHE A 281 -8.56 -3.94 9.53
C PHE A 281 -8.91 -4.62 10.85
N PHE A 282 -9.27 -3.82 11.85
CA PHE A 282 -9.67 -4.33 13.15
C PHE A 282 -11.18 -4.36 13.29
N TYR A 283 -11.86 -3.23 13.08
CA TYR A 283 -13.32 -3.12 12.94
C TYR A 283 -13.72 -1.84 12.21
N GLY A 284 -14.93 -1.83 11.64
CA GLY A 284 -15.57 -0.73 10.93
C GLY A 284 -17.10 -0.82 11.03
N GLU A 285 -17.82 0.00 10.27
CA GLU A 285 -19.28 0.10 10.32
C GLU A 285 -20.03 -1.18 9.97
N ASN A 286 -19.36 -2.13 9.29
CA ASN A 286 -19.90 -3.44 8.91
C ASN A 286 -19.69 -4.53 9.97
N THR A 287 -19.08 -4.20 11.11
CA THR A 287 -18.77 -5.17 12.15
C THR A 287 -19.75 -5.07 13.34
N ASN A 288 -20.09 -6.24 13.91
CA ASN A 288 -20.94 -6.31 15.10
C ASN A 288 -20.14 -6.34 16.42
N PHE A 289 -18.81 -6.31 16.31
CA PHE A 289 -17.91 -6.37 17.46
C PHE A 289 -17.11 -5.07 17.55
N ARG A 290 -17.11 -4.48 18.74
CA ARG A 290 -16.24 -3.37 19.12
C ARG A 290 -15.69 -3.66 20.51
N PRO A 291 -14.39 -3.44 20.78
CA PRO A 291 -13.87 -3.51 22.13
C PRO A 291 -14.59 -2.51 23.03
N VAL A 292 -14.97 -2.94 24.25
CA VAL A 292 -15.79 -2.12 25.18
C VAL A 292 -15.05 -0.87 25.63
N ASP A 293 -13.71 -0.94 25.70
CA ASP A 293 -12.85 0.11 26.26
C ASP A 293 -12.20 0.99 25.16
N ASP A 294 -12.55 0.84 23.89
CA ASP A 294 -12.06 1.71 22.81
C ASP A 294 -13.13 2.71 22.39
N MET A 295 -12.79 4.00 22.40
CA MET A 295 -13.71 5.08 22.06
C MET A 295 -13.84 5.28 20.54
N ARG A 296 -12.88 4.79 19.75
CA ARG A 296 -12.85 5.01 18.32
C ARG A 296 -13.99 4.27 17.65
N PRO A 297 -14.77 4.89 16.76
CA PRO A 297 -15.85 4.22 16.04
C PRO A 297 -15.34 3.11 15.12
N GLU A 298 -14.20 3.35 14.43
CA GLU A 298 -13.57 2.44 13.47
C GLU A 298 -12.05 2.43 13.63
N ILE A 299 -11.42 1.30 13.32
CA ILE A 299 -9.95 1.17 13.31
C ILE A 299 -9.53 0.33 12.13
N HIS A 300 -8.98 0.98 11.09
CA HIS A 300 -8.42 0.31 9.91
C HIS A 300 -7.51 1.25 9.10
N ASP A 301 -6.63 0.64 8.29
CA ASP A 301 -5.78 1.30 7.29
C ASP A 301 -6.40 1.20 5.89
N SER A 302 -7.28 0.24 5.68
CA SER A 302 -8.06 0.06 4.46
C SER A 302 -9.41 -0.55 4.82
N ASP A 303 -10.48 -0.03 4.25
CA ASP A 303 -11.85 -0.50 4.47
C ASP A 303 -12.33 -1.52 3.43
N GLY A 304 -11.61 -1.69 2.31
CA GLY A 304 -12.00 -2.67 1.29
C GLY A 304 -10.97 -2.94 0.20
N LEU A 305 -11.19 -4.06 -0.50
CA LEU A 305 -10.51 -4.40 -1.74
C LEU A 305 -11.35 -3.95 -2.94
N GLN A 306 -10.74 -3.19 -3.85
CA GLN A 306 -11.32 -2.80 -5.14
C GLN A 306 -10.64 -3.57 -6.26
N ILE A 307 -11.41 -4.06 -7.24
CA ILE A 307 -10.90 -4.76 -8.43
C ILE A 307 -11.60 -4.20 -9.67
N ALA A 308 -10.84 -3.91 -10.72
CA ALA A 308 -11.36 -3.56 -12.03
C ALA A 308 -11.06 -4.69 -13.04
N LEU A 309 -12.09 -5.19 -13.71
CA LEU A 309 -12.00 -6.27 -14.68
C LEU A 309 -12.11 -5.76 -16.12
N LYS A 310 -11.56 -6.51 -17.09
CA LYS A 310 -11.70 -6.21 -18.52
C LYS A 310 -13.14 -6.21 -19.04
N SER A 311 -14.04 -6.90 -18.34
CA SER A 311 -15.48 -6.86 -18.64
C SER A 311 -16.12 -5.50 -18.45
N GLY A 312 -15.41 -4.56 -17.79
CA GLY A 312 -15.93 -3.28 -17.34
C GLY A 312 -16.55 -3.33 -15.95
N GLU A 313 -16.62 -4.51 -15.33
CA GLU A 313 -17.06 -4.66 -13.96
C GLU A 313 -16.02 -4.11 -13.00
N TRP A 314 -16.48 -3.31 -12.03
CA TRP A 314 -15.75 -2.93 -10.82
C TRP A 314 -16.35 -3.69 -9.65
N LEU A 315 -15.51 -4.24 -8.80
CA LEU A 315 -15.90 -5.01 -7.64
C LEU A 315 -15.38 -4.30 -6.38
N TRP A 316 -16.23 -4.22 -5.37
CA TRP A 316 -15.92 -3.74 -4.03
C TRP A 316 -16.13 -4.85 -3.01
N ARG A 317 -15.08 -5.18 -2.24
CA ARG A 317 -15.11 -6.16 -1.17
C ARG A 317 -14.78 -5.46 0.15
N PRO A 318 -15.76 -5.10 0.99
CA PRO A 318 -15.50 -4.61 2.34
C PRO A 318 -14.67 -5.60 3.15
N MET A 319 -13.75 -5.08 3.97
CA MET A 319 -12.92 -5.89 4.85
C MET A 319 -13.71 -6.39 6.06
N VAL A 320 -13.23 -7.48 6.62
CA VAL A 320 -13.69 -7.99 7.90
C VAL A 320 -12.48 -8.46 8.72
N ASN A 321 -12.64 -8.51 10.05
CA ASN A 321 -11.73 -9.20 10.95
C ASN A 321 -12.40 -10.53 11.33
N PRO A 322 -12.07 -11.65 10.65
CA PRO A 322 -12.79 -12.90 10.85
C PRO A 322 -12.30 -13.63 12.10
N SER A 323 -13.11 -14.55 12.61
CA SER A 323 -12.71 -15.42 13.75
C SER A 323 -11.76 -16.56 13.36
N SER A 324 -11.54 -16.80 12.08
CA SER A 324 -10.59 -17.76 11.51
C SER A 324 -10.07 -17.23 10.20
N LEU A 325 -8.94 -17.73 9.72
CA LEU A 325 -8.34 -17.31 8.44
C LEU A 325 -9.38 -17.41 7.30
N TRP A 326 -9.55 -16.28 6.58
CA TRP A 326 -10.32 -16.23 5.34
C TRP A 326 -9.40 -15.99 4.16
N VAL A 327 -9.58 -16.80 3.12
CA VAL A 327 -8.94 -16.65 1.83
C VAL A 327 -10.03 -16.54 0.77
N ASN A 328 -10.11 -15.40 0.08
CA ASN A 328 -11.06 -15.15 -0.98
C ASN A 328 -10.30 -14.98 -2.30
N THR A 329 -10.81 -15.59 -3.37
CA THR A 329 -10.22 -15.53 -4.71
C THR A 329 -11.20 -14.90 -5.69
N PHE A 330 -10.73 -13.92 -6.46
CA PHE A 330 -11.51 -13.22 -7.47
C PHE A 330 -10.88 -13.47 -8.82
N GLN A 331 -11.46 -14.39 -9.58
CA GLN A 331 -10.96 -14.79 -10.89
C GLN A 331 -10.93 -13.61 -11.84
N ALA A 332 -9.83 -13.48 -12.58
CA ALA A 332 -9.65 -12.47 -13.59
C ALA A 332 -8.77 -12.99 -14.74
N ASP A 333 -8.98 -12.42 -15.91
CA ASP A 333 -8.09 -12.58 -17.05
C ASP A 333 -7.52 -11.21 -17.38
N ASN A 334 -6.24 -11.01 -17.10
CA ASN A 334 -5.57 -9.72 -17.25
C ASN A 334 -6.34 -8.60 -16.52
N PRO A 335 -6.30 -8.49 -15.19
CA PRO A 335 -7.03 -7.46 -14.46
C PRO A 335 -6.61 -6.06 -14.93
N VAL A 336 -7.57 -5.15 -15.02
CA VAL A 336 -7.30 -3.72 -15.28
C VAL A 336 -6.58 -3.11 -14.09
N GLY A 337 -6.92 -3.57 -12.88
CA GLY A 337 -6.24 -3.20 -11.66
C GLY A 337 -6.93 -3.76 -10.42
N PHE A 338 -6.22 -3.65 -9.29
CA PHE A 338 -6.74 -3.98 -7.96
C PHE A 338 -6.05 -3.13 -6.89
N GLY A 339 -6.68 -2.98 -5.74
CA GLY A 339 -6.07 -2.19 -4.67
C GLY A 339 -6.78 -2.30 -3.34
N LEU A 340 -6.05 -2.04 -2.28
CA LEU A 340 -6.58 -1.83 -0.94
C LEU A 340 -6.91 -0.35 -0.77
N MET A 341 -8.17 -0.07 -0.46
CA MET A 341 -8.71 1.27 -0.47
C MET A 341 -9.06 1.72 0.94
N GLN A 342 -8.78 2.97 1.25
CA GLN A 342 -9.30 3.71 2.40
C GLN A 342 -10.29 4.72 1.85
N ARG A 343 -11.57 4.35 1.82
CA ARG A 343 -12.66 5.16 1.25
C ARG A 343 -13.28 6.08 2.27
N ASP A 344 -13.30 5.63 3.53
CA ASP A 344 -13.76 6.45 4.63
C ASP A 344 -12.66 7.44 5.03
N THR A 345 -12.94 8.72 4.81
CA THR A 345 -12.04 9.84 5.09
C THR A 345 -12.67 10.85 6.05
N ASP A 346 -13.73 10.45 6.76
CA ASP A 346 -14.37 11.30 7.76
C ASP A 346 -13.70 11.09 9.13
N PHE A 347 -13.16 12.16 9.70
CA PHE A 347 -12.56 12.14 11.02
C PHE A 347 -13.52 11.65 12.11
N ASP A 348 -14.82 11.96 11.99
CA ASP A 348 -15.81 11.56 12.99
C ASP A 348 -15.99 10.05 13.09
N HIS A 349 -15.62 9.30 12.06
CA HIS A 349 -15.66 7.84 12.06
C HIS A 349 -14.44 7.22 12.77
N TYR A 350 -13.37 7.99 13.05
CA TYR A 350 -12.17 7.47 13.71
C TYR A 350 -11.91 8.09 15.09
N GLN A 351 -12.09 9.40 15.23
CA GLN A 351 -11.82 10.16 16.46
C GLN A 351 -10.39 9.99 17.00
N ASP A 352 -9.42 9.72 16.09
CA ASP A 352 -8.02 9.44 16.43
C ASP A 352 -7.09 10.54 15.91
N LEU A 353 -6.75 11.49 16.78
CA LEU A 353 -5.85 12.61 16.48
C LEU A 353 -4.37 12.19 16.39
N GLU A 354 -4.00 11.04 16.91
CA GLU A 354 -2.62 10.57 16.92
C GLU A 354 -2.25 9.90 15.60
N THR A 355 -3.07 8.98 15.13
CA THR A 355 -2.78 8.16 13.93
C THR A 355 -3.45 8.66 12.66
N ARG A 356 -4.49 9.51 12.76
CA ARG A 356 -5.18 10.18 11.64
C ARG A 356 -5.56 9.22 10.51
N PRO A 357 -6.39 8.18 10.76
CA PRO A 357 -6.70 7.17 9.74
C PRO A 357 -7.39 7.74 8.50
N GLU A 358 -8.16 8.81 8.64
CA GLU A 358 -8.82 9.52 7.54
C GLU A 358 -7.85 10.14 6.52
N LEU A 359 -6.57 10.28 6.88
CA LEU A 359 -5.52 10.79 6.00
C LEU A 359 -4.64 9.69 5.41
N ARG A 360 -4.92 8.40 5.66
CA ARG A 360 -4.14 7.29 5.12
C ARG A 360 -4.42 7.09 3.63
N PRO A 361 -3.43 6.64 2.85
CA PRO A 361 -3.60 6.43 1.42
C PRO A 361 -4.38 5.15 1.10
N SER A 362 -5.07 5.17 -0.02
CA SER A 362 -5.38 3.97 -0.81
C SER A 362 -4.17 3.61 -1.68
N LEU A 363 -4.03 2.32 -2.02
CA LEU A 363 -2.99 1.85 -2.92
C LEU A 363 -3.60 1.02 -4.04
N TRP A 364 -3.42 1.51 -5.27
CA TRP A 364 -3.89 0.89 -6.50
C TRP A 364 -2.75 0.30 -7.31
N ILE A 365 -2.89 -0.94 -7.74
CA ILE A 365 -1.99 -1.63 -8.67
C ILE A 365 -2.64 -1.63 -10.05
N GLN A 366 -1.90 -1.14 -11.03
CA GLN A 366 -2.28 -1.20 -12.43
C GLN A 366 -1.25 -2.02 -13.21
N PRO A 367 -1.59 -3.22 -13.68
CA PRO A 367 -0.73 -4.05 -14.49
C PRO A 367 -0.22 -3.34 -15.75
N SER A 368 1.00 -3.64 -16.15
CA SER A 368 1.58 -3.23 -17.44
C SER A 368 1.89 -4.48 -18.27
N GLY A 369 1.32 -4.55 -19.47
CA GLY A 369 1.43 -5.73 -20.31
C GLY A 369 0.41 -6.82 -19.95
N ASP A 370 0.68 -8.03 -20.42
CA ASP A 370 -0.19 -9.18 -20.23
C ASP A 370 0.23 -9.96 -18.97
N TRP A 371 -0.67 -10.02 -17.96
CA TRP A 371 -0.46 -10.81 -16.75
C TRP A 371 -1.10 -12.21 -16.84
N GLY A 372 -1.88 -12.47 -17.90
CA GLY A 372 -2.53 -13.75 -18.16
C GLY A 372 -3.71 -14.04 -17.26
N LYS A 373 -4.07 -15.32 -17.21
CA LYS A 373 -5.12 -15.83 -16.33
C LYS A 373 -4.61 -16.01 -14.91
N GLY A 374 -5.48 -15.72 -13.96
CA GLY A 374 -5.19 -15.84 -12.54
C GLY A 374 -6.31 -15.23 -11.71
N HIS A 375 -6.00 -14.88 -10.48
CA HIS A 375 -6.97 -14.28 -9.59
C HIS A 375 -6.31 -13.26 -8.65
N VAL A 376 -7.09 -12.30 -8.21
CA VAL A 376 -6.74 -11.49 -7.06
C VAL A 376 -7.12 -12.28 -5.82
N GLU A 377 -6.16 -12.51 -4.94
CA GLU A 377 -6.38 -13.17 -3.66
C GLU A 377 -6.42 -12.14 -2.54
N LEU A 378 -7.43 -12.26 -1.67
CA LEU A 378 -7.58 -11.50 -0.43
C LEU A 378 -7.49 -12.46 0.74
N ILE A 379 -6.51 -12.22 1.61
CA ILE A 379 -6.29 -12.97 2.85
C ILE A 379 -6.62 -12.05 4.01
N GLN A 380 -7.51 -12.51 4.91
CA GLN A 380 -7.94 -11.82 6.11
C GLN A 380 -7.64 -12.72 7.31
N ILE A 381 -6.68 -12.30 8.12
CA ILE A 381 -6.15 -13.03 9.26
C ILE A 381 -6.87 -12.53 10.52
N PRO A 382 -7.37 -13.42 11.40
CA PRO A 382 -7.97 -12.98 12.65
C PRO A 382 -6.92 -12.23 13.50
N THR A 383 -7.33 -11.11 14.09
CA THR A 383 -6.49 -10.34 15.02
C THR A 383 -7.29 -9.84 16.22
N ASP A 384 -6.65 -9.79 17.37
CA ASP A 384 -7.15 -9.19 18.60
C ASP A 384 -6.57 -7.81 18.88
N SER A 385 -5.72 -7.32 17.96
CA SER A 385 -5.03 -6.04 18.11
C SER A 385 -4.88 -5.31 16.78
N TYR A 386 -5.02 -3.99 16.81
CA TYR A 386 -4.85 -3.10 15.67
C TYR A 386 -3.37 -2.83 15.29
N ILE A 387 -2.41 -3.38 16.06
CA ILE A 387 -0.98 -3.23 15.74
C ILE A 387 -0.51 -4.24 14.69
N HIS A 388 -1.34 -5.23 14.34
CA HIS A 388 -0.99 -6.29 13.40
C HIS A 388 -1.57 -6.00 12.01
N ASP A 389 -0.73 -6.00 11.00
CA ASP A 389 -1.15 -6.03 9.60
C ASP A 389 -1.81 -7.39 9.32
N ASN A 390 -3.14 -7.43 9.26
CA ASN A 390 -3.92 -8.67 9.14
C ASN A 390 -4.62 -8.85 7.79
N ILE A 391 -4.41 -7.95 6.87
CA ILE A 391 -4.98 -7.97 5.51
C ILE A 391 -3.84 -8.08 4.50
N VAL A 392 -3.94 -9.04 3.56
CA VAL A 392 -3.01 -9.16 2.44
C VAL A 392 -3.80 -9.34 1.15
N ALA A 393 -3.44 -8.61 0.10
CA ALA A 393 -4.00 -8.80 -1.24
C ALA A 393 -2.88 -8.84 -2.28
N PHE A 394 -3.00 -9.71 -3.28
CA PHE A 394 -2.04 -9.84 -4.36
C PHE A 394 -2.65 -10.49 -5.60
N TRP A 395 -1.96 -10.39 -6.72
CA TRP A 395 -2.24 -11.16 -7.91
C TRP A 395 -1.55 -12.52 -7.86
N GLN A 396 -2.29 -13.61 -8.08
CA GLN A 396 -1.74 -14.95 -8.25
C GLN A 396 -2.02 -15.44 -9.67
N PRO A 397 -0.97 -15.70 -10.48
CA PRO A 397 -1.15 -16.31 -11.80
C PRO A 397 -1.53 -17.79 -11.66
N ASP A 398 -2.42 -18.28 -12.55
CA ASP A 398 -2.80 -19.70 -12.58
C ASP A 398 -1.64 -20.60 -13.01
N VAL A 399 -0.71 -20.07 -13.81
CA VAL A 399 0.45 -20.82 -14.32
C VAL A 399 1.72 -19.98 -14.23
N LEU A 400 2.74 -20.52 -13.60
CA LEU A 400 4.05 -19.88 -13.43
C LEU A 400 5.08 -20.28 -14.50
N GLY A 401 4.74 -21.21 -15.40
CA GLY A 401 5.69 -21.76 -16.39
C GLY A 401 6.83 -22.57 -15.76
N PRO A 402 7.84 -22.99 -16.55
CA PRO A 402 8.98 -23.76 -16.07
C PRO A 402 9.82 -22.99 -15.03
N LEU A 403 10.45 -23.70 -14.08
CA LEU A 403 11.36 -23.10 -13.08
C LEU A 403 12.56 -22.38 -13.69
N THR A 404 12.99 -22.84 -14.88
CA THR A 404 14.13 -22.27 -15.61
C THR A 404 13.87 -20.88 -16.17
N ASP A 405 12.59 -20.54 -16.33
CA ASP A 405 12.18 -19.30 -16.98
C ASP A 405 11.96 -18.20 -15.93
N PRO A 406 12.52 -17.01 -16.15
CA PRO A 406 12.29 -15.90 -15.26
C PRO A 406 10.85 -15.40 -15.40
N LEU A 407 10.23 -15.03 -14.27
CA LEU A 407 8.94 -14.34 -14.27
C LEU A 407 9.19 -12.84 -14.36
N THR A 408 8.59 -12.18 -15.33
CA THR A 408 8.75 -10.72 -15.49
C THR A 408 7.39 -10.04 -15.39
N TYR A 409 7.27 -9.06 -14.49
CA TYR A 409 6.06 -8.28 -14.29
C TYR A 409 6.38 -6.79 -14.30
N GLY A 410 5.55 -6.05 -15.02
CA GLY A 410 5.50 -4.59 -14.96
C GLY A 410 4.18 -4.14 -14.35
N TYR A 411 4.21 -3.10 -13.52
CA TYR A 411 3.00 -2.50 -12.97
C TYR A 411 3.28 -1.08 -12.45
N THR A 412 2.20 -0.31 -12.33
CA THR A 412 2.22 0.99 -11.69
C THR A 412 1.50 0.88 -10.34
N MET A 413 2.11 1.43 -9.30
CA MET A 413 1.54 1.57 -7.97
C MET A 413 1.20 3.04 -7.75
N ARG A 414 -0.02 3.33 -7.28
CA ARG A 414 -0.48 4.70 -7.02
C ARG A 414 -0.97 4.80 -5.59
N TRP A 415 -0.21 5.51 -4.75
CA TRP A 415 -0.65 5.96 -3.42
C TRP A 415 -1.37 7.29 -3.58
N ALA A 416 -2.63 7.33 -3.19
CA ALA A 416 -3.47 8.52 -3.36
C ALA A 416 -4.65 8.47 -2.39
N PHE A 417 -5.36 9.59 -2.24
CA PHE A 417 -6.71 9.54 -1.68
C PHE A 417 -7.65 8.77 -2.60
N CYS A 418 -8.63 8.08 -2.02
CA CYS A 418 -9.54 7.21 -2.77
C CYS A 418 -10.26 7.92 -3.92
N GLU A 419 -10.65 9.19 -3.77
CA GLU A 419 -11.35 9.96 -4.81
C GLU A 419 -10.62 9.99 -6.15
N GLN A 420 -9.30 9.82 -6.13
CA GLN A 420 -8.46 9.79 -7.34
C GLN A 420 -8.40 8.41 -8.00
N LEU A 421 -8.88 7.37 -7.32
CA LEU A 421 -8.79 5.95 -7.70
C LEU A 421 -10.17 5.28 -7.80
N CYS A 422 -11.24 6.06 -7.65
CA CYS A 422 -12.61 5.55 -7.65
C CYS A 422 -13.05 5.01 -9.01
N PRO A 423 -14.00 4.05 -9.04
CA PRO A 423 -14.65 3.62 -10.28
C PRO A 423 -15.39 4.79 -10.94
N PRO A 424 -15.56 4.78 -12.28
CA PRO A 424 -16.30 5.81 -13.00
C PRO A 424 -17.82 5.76 -12.75
N THR A 425 -18.31 4.63 -12.21
CA THR A 425 -19.70 4.39 -11.85
C THR A 425 -19.99 4.81 -10.40
N GLY A 426 -21.23 4.67 -9.94
CA GLY A 426 -21.57 4.79 -8.53
C GLY A 426 -20.77 3.79 -7.69
N ARG A 427 -20.33 4.21 -6.50
CA ARG A 427 -19.52 3.42 -5.58
C ARG A 427 -20.25 3.16 -4.27
N VAL A 428 -19.92 2.08 -3.60
CA VAL A 428 -20.31 1.80 -2.21
C VAL A 428 -19.63 2.81 -1.29
N THR A 429 -20.41 3.47 -0.47
CA THR A 429 -19.94 4.43 0.54
C THR A 429 -20.06 3.89 1.96
N ALA A 430 -20.99 2.93 2.19
CA ALA A 430 -21.12 2.28 3.48
C ALA A 430 -21.79 0.90 3.34
N THR A 431 -21.41 0.00 4.23
CA THR A 431 -22.02 -1.33 4.41
C THR A 431 -22.38 -1.53 5.87
N ARG A 432 -23.65 -1.78 6.19
CA ARG A 432 -24.09 -2.06 7.56
C ARG A 432 -24.91 -3.35 7.59
N ILE A 433 -24.69 -4.15 8.62
CA ILE A 433 -25.31 -5.47 8.78
C ILE A 433 -25.96 -5.54 10.17
N GLY A 434 -27.24 -5.90 10.19
CA GLY A 434 -28.00 -6.01 11.42
C GLY A 434 -28.80 -7.33 11.51
N ALA A 435 -29.53 -7.48 12.61
CA ALA A 435 -30.47 -8.58 12.75
C ALA A 435 -31.64 -8.42 11.76
N GLY A 436 -32.09 -9.55 11.20
CA GLY A 436 -33.29 -9.61 10.37
C GLY A 436 -34.56 -9.91 11.18
N ASN A 437 -35.65 -10.21 10.45
CA ASN A 437 -36.96 -10.47 11.04
C ASN A 437 -37.05 -11.84 11.77
N SER A 438 -36.11 -12.75 11.50
CA SER A 438 -35.97 -14.00 12.23
C SER A 438 -34.59 -14.07 12.90
N LYS A 439 -34.41 -15.01 13.85
CA LYS A 439 -33.14 -15.17 14.59
C LYS A 439 -31.94 -15.45 13.68
N GLU A 440 -32.18 -16.12 12.57
CA GLU A 440 -31.13 -16.58 11.64
C GLU A 440 -31.00 -15.62 10.44
N ALA A 441 -31.95 -14.67 10.27
CA ALA A 441 -31.90 -13.70 9.19
C ALA A 441 -30.96 -12.54 9.49
N LYS A 442 -30.33 -12.04 8.42
CA LYS A 442 -29.55 -10.80 8.45
C LYS A 442 -30.12 -9.78 7.49
N LYS A 443 -30.14 -8.53 7.94
CA LYS A 443 -30.55 -7.38 7.14
C LYS A 443 -29.32 -6.57 6.78
N ILE A 444 -29.12 -6.36 5.50
CA ILE A 444 -27.96 -5.69 4.91
C ILE A 444 -28.39 -4.35 4.32
N PHE A 445 -27.62 -3.31 4.60
CA PHE A 445 -27.79 -1.95 4.11
C PHE A 445 -26.53 -1.57 3.37
N ILE A 446 -26.67 -1.22 2.08
CA ILE A 446 -25.57 -0.76 1.24
C ILE A 446 -25.91 0.63 0.73
N ASP A 447 -25.08 1.61 1.04
CA ASP A 447 -25.19 2.97 0.50
C ASP A 447 -24.28 3.11 -0.72
N PHE A 448 -24.82 3.69 -1.79
CA PHE A 448 -24.14 3.96 -3.03
C PHE A 448 -24.19 5.45 -3.36
N ALA A 449 -23.10 6.03 -3.84
CA ALA A 449 -23.03 7.42 -4.30
C ALA A 449 -22.11 7.59 -5.52
N GLY A 450 -22.20 8.72 -6.18
CA GLY A 450 -21.35 9.05 -7.33
C GLY A 450 -21.87 8.54 -8.67
N GLY A 451 -21.12 8.85 -9.73
CA GLY A 451 -21.49 8.49 -11.10
C GLY A 451 -22.87 9.00 -11.51
N ASP A 452 -23.55 8.22 -12.34
CA ASP A 452 -24.89 8.58 -12.84
C ASP A 452 -25.96 8.66 -11.74
N LEU A 453 -25.72 8.06 -10.56
CA LEU A 453 -26.64 8.12 -9.42
C LEU A 453 -26.92 9.55 -8.95
N GLU A 454 -25.99 10.48 -9.13
CA GLU A 454 -26.16 11.87 -8.70
C GLU A 454 -27.22 12.61 -9.53
N THR A 455 -27.40 12.19 -10.78
CA THR A 455 -28.36 12.82 -11.70
C THR A 455 -29.80 12.33 -11.53
N LEU A 456 -29.98 11.17 -10.85
CA LEU A 456 -31.26 10.51 -10.70
C LEU A 456 -32.11 11.17 -9.60
N LYS A 457 -33.41 11.32 -9.87
CA LYS A 457 -34.38 11.86 -8.94
C LYS A 457 -35.03 10.73 -8.13
N GLU A 458 -35.68 11.08 -7.02
CA GLU A 458 -36.37 10.13 -6.14
C GLU A 458 -37.39 9.24 -6.85
N ASN A 459 -38.09 9.79 -7.86
CA ASN A 459 -39.12 9.08 -8.65
C ASN A 459 -38.51 8.26 -9.82
N ASP A 460 -37.19 8.30 -10.05
CA ASP A 460 -36.57 7.45 -11.06
C ASP A 460 -36.57 6.00 -10.61
N VAL A 461 -36.85 5.08 -11.54
CA VAL A 461 -36.83 3.65 -11.24
C VAL A 461 -35.39 3.16 -11.18
N VAL A 462 -34.90 2.86 -9.98
CA VAL A 462 -33.62 2.23 -9.73
C VAL A 462 -33.86 0.85 -9.12
N GLU A 463 -33.27 -0.16 -9.75
CA GLU A 463 -33.43 -1.55 -9.35
C GLU A 463 -32.19 -2.05 -8.61
N GLY A 464 -32.39 -2.74 -7.49
CA GLY A 464 -31.35 -3.52 -6.83
C GLY A 464 -31.27 -4.91 -7.45
N VAL A 465 -30.06 -5.36 -7.78
CA VAL A 465 -29.81 -6.74 -8.18
C VAL A 465 -29.01 -7.40 -7.05
N VAL A 466 -29.59 -8.43 -6.42
CA VAL A 466 -28.97 -9.18 -5.33
C VAL A 466 -28.84 -10.63 -5.76
N SER A 467 -27.62 -11.16 -5.72
CA SER A 467 -27.33 -12.56 -6.00
C SER A 467 -26.88 -13.23 -4.69
N VAL A 468 -27.56 -14.30 -4.35
CA VAL A 468 -27.25 -15.15 -3.17
C VAL A 468 -27.01 -16.59 -3.64
N PRO A 469 -26.20 -17.39 -2.94
CA PRO A 469 -26.05 -18.82 -3.24
C PRO A 469 -27.34 -19.59 -2.94
N ASN A 470 -27.47 -20.79 -3.50
CA ASN A 470 -28.69 -21.64 -3.37
C ASN A 470 -29.02 -22.01 -1.92
N GLU A 471 -28.00 -22.01 -1.05
CA GLU A 471 -28.11 -22.29 0.38
C GLU A 471 -28.70 -21.12 1.16
N CYS A 472 -28.88 -19.96 0.52
CA CYS A 472 -29.48 -18.77 1.09
C CYS A 472 -30.77 -18.39 0.34
N ARG A 473 -31.68 -17.77 1.06
CA ARG A 473 -32.92 -17.22 0.52
C ARG A 473 -32.95 -15.71 0.71
N LEU A 474 -33.18 -14.99 -0.39
CA LEU A 474 -33.51 -13.57 -0.37
C LEU A 474 -34.98 -13.42 0.04
N ILE A 475 -35.26 -12.73 1.14
CA ILE A 475 -36.62 -12.58 1.69
C ILE A 475 -37.28 -11.32 1.14
N GLU A 476 -36.55 -10.21 1.20
CA GLU A 476 -37.02 -8.91 0.75
C GLU A 476 -35.84 -8.08 0.23
N GLN A 477 -36.15 -7.15 -0.68
CA GLN A 477 -35.23 -6.09 -1.06
C GLN A 477 -35.98 -4.80 -1.40
N GLN A 478 -35.34 -3.68 -1.15
CA GLN A 478 -35.87 -2.36 -1.43
C GLN A 478 -34.73 -1.41 -1.80
N VAL A 479 -35.03 -0.43 -2.67
CA VAL A 479 -34.09 0.62 -3.08
C VAL A 479 -34.73 1.97 -2.77
N PHE A 480 -33.96 2.83 -2.12
CA PHE A 480 -34.41 4.16 -1.71
C PHE A 480 -33.40 5.22 -2.16
N LYS A 481 -33.89 6.39 -2.56
CA LYS A 481 -33.07 7.59 -2.61
C LYS A 481 -32.70 7.97 -1.17
N ASN A 482 -31.40 8.06 -0.87
CA ASN A 482 -30.92 8.50 0.45
C ASN A 482 -30.86 10.03 0.48
N THR A 483 -31.97 10.67 0.88
CA THR A 483 -32.05 12.13 0.92
C THR A 483 -31.28 12.75 2.08
N ALA A 484 -30.91 11.96 3.10
CA ALA A 484 -30.19 12.45 4.27
C ALA A 484 -28.68 12.55 4.03
N ALA A 485 -28.07 11.52 3.40
CA ALA A 485 -26.62 11.47 3.14
C ALA A 485 -26.28 11.62 1.66
N GLY A 486 -27.26 11.76 0.79
CA GLY A 486 -27.09 11.69 -0.67
C GLY A 486 -27.00 10.25 -1.19
N GLY A 487 -27.07 10.09 -2.52
CA GLY A 487 -26.94 8.78 -3.15
C GLY A 487 -28.20 7.90 -3.03
N TRP A 488 -27.99 6.58 -3.03
CA TRP A 488 -29.03 5.58 -3.02
C TRP A 488 -28.71 4.45 -2.05
N ARG A 489 -29.71 3.92 -1.37
CA ARG A 489 -29.61 2.81 -0.43
C ARG A 489 -30.32 1.58 -0.95
N LEU A 490 -29.59 0.47 -1.06
CA LEU A 490 -30.16 -0.87 -1.23
C LEU A 490 -30.24 -1.53 0.16
N VAL A 491 -31.45 -2.00 0.49
CA VAL A 491 -31.69 -2.79 1.71
C VAL A 491 -32.25 -4.14 1.29
N PHE A 492 -31.69 -5.21 1.84
CA PHE A 492 -32.22 -6.55 1.62
C PHE A 492 -32.03 -7.43 2.84
N GLN A 493 -32.83 -8.49 2.92
CA GLN A 493 -32.79 -9.45 3.99
C GLN A 493 -32.59 -10.84 3.42
N ILE A 494 -31.68 -11.59 4.04
CA ILE A 494 -31.38 -12.99 3.68
C ILE A 494 -31.42 -13.87 4.89
N GLU A 495 -31.71 -15.16 4.66
CA GLU A 495 -31.62 -16.21 5.66
C GLU A 495 -31.09 -17.50 5.04
N PRO A 496 -30.50 -18.44 5.82
CA PRO A 496 -30.14 -19.75 5.33
C PRO A 496 -31.39 -20.52 4.87
N SER A 497 -31.29 -21.27 3.75
CA SER A 497 -32.37 -22.15 3.27
C SER A 497 -32.60 -23.31 4.21
N ASN A 498 -31.57 -23.77 4.92
CA ASN A 498 -31.63 -24.81 5.95
C ASN A 498 -31.21 -24.24 7.30
N PRO A 499 -31.86 -24.63 8.41
CA PRO A 499 -31.44 -24.17 9.72
C PRO A 499 -30.05 -24.70 10.07
N ALA A 500 -29.26 -23.88 10.80
CA ALA A 500 -27.93 -24.24 11.25
C ALA A 500 -27.90 -25.56 12.03
N THR A 501 -26.94 -26.42 11.72
CA THR A 501 -26.73 -27.67 12.42
C THR A 501 -26.35 -27.46 13.89
N LEU A 502 -26.48 -28.50 14.74
CA LEU A 502 -26.08 -28.41 16.14
C LEU A 502 -24.57 -28.06 16.28
N VAL A 503 -23.74 -28.57 15.35
CA VAL A 503 -22.31 -28.32 15.33
C VAL A 503 -22.02 -26.84 15.00
N GLU A 504 -22.71 -26.27 14.03
CA GLU A 504 -22.57 -24.87 13.65
C GLU A 504 -23.08 -23.89 14.73
N LYS A 505 -24.08 -24.31 15.52
CA LYS A 505 -24.56 -23.54 16.68
C LYS A 505 -23.57 -23.50 17.84
N VAL A 506 -22.79 -24.60 18.03
CA VAL A 506 -21.81 -24.72 19.11
C VAL A 506 -20.45 -24.19 18.71
N LEU A 507 -20.06 -24.30 17.43
CA LEU A 507 -18.79 -23.87 16.87
C LEU A 507 -19.04 -22.87 15.74
N PRO A 508 -19.28 -21.57 16.05
CA PRO A 508 -19.61 -20.55 15.06
C PRO A 508 -18.58 -20.39 13.94
N GLU A 509 -17.31 -20.72 14.22
CA GLU A 509 -16.21 -20.70 13.22
C GLU A 509 -16.37 -21.74 12.11
N ARG A 510 -17.20 -22.75 12.31
CA ARG A 510 -17.56 -23.78 11.31
C ARG A 510 -18.80 -23.43 10.50
N LYS A 511 -19.45 -22.30 10.80
CA LYS A 511 -20.57 -21.83 9.99
C LYS A 511 -20.09 -21.55 8.56
N GLN A 512 -20.92 -21.98 7.62
CA GLN A 512 -20.66 -21.73 6.20
C GLN A 512 -20.61 -20.24 5.90
N ILE A 513 -19.68 -19.86 5.02
CA ILE A 513 -19.59 -18.49 4.50
C ILE A 513 -20.36 -18.46 3.19
N PHE A 514 -21.28 -17.50 3.08
CA PHE A 514 -22.10 -17.28 1.90
C PHE A 514 -21.60 -16.04 1.15
N GLU A 515 -21.21 -16.23 -0.11
CA GLU A 515 -20.81 -15.12 -0.96
C GLU A 515 -22.04 -14.45 -1.58
N ILE A 516 -22.20 -13.17 -1.30
CA ILE A 516 -23.34 -12.36 -1.74
C ILE A 516 -22.80 -11.26 -2.64
N ARG A 517 -23.55 -10.96 -3.71
CA ARG A 517 -23.22 -9.87 -4.61
C ARG A 517 -24.42 -8.97 -4.81
N ALA A 518 -24.21 -7.66 -4.91
CA ALA A 518 -25.27 -6.70 -5.13
C ALA A 518 -24.79 -5.45 -5.90
N PHE A 519 -25.65 -4.90 -6.74
CA PHE A 519 -25.41 -3.64 -7.45
C PHE A 519 -26.74 -2.96 -7.80
N LEU A 520 -26.68 -1.71 -8.23
CA LEU A 520 -27.83 -0.94 -8.73
C LEU A 520 -27.77 -0.84 -10.25
N ARG A 521 -28.97 -0.91 -10.88
CA ARG A 521 -29.16 -0.72 -12.32
C ARG A 521 -30.40 0.10 -12.64
N ARG A 522 -30.48 0.59 -13.89
CA ARG A 522 -31.67 1.18 -14.49
C ARG A 522 -31.91 0.53 -15.85
N GLY A 523 -32.91 -0.35 -15.91
CA GLY A 523 -33.11 -1.20 -17.08
C GLY A 523 -31.89 -2.08 -17.36
N GLN A 524 -31.21 -1.89 -18.49
CA GLN A 524 -29.99 -2.63 -18.84
C GLN A 524 -28.69 -1.92 -18.39
N ASN A 525 -28.77 -0.67 -17.92
CA ASN A 525 -27.60 0.10 -17.55
C ASN A 525 -27.22 -0.18 -16.09
N VAL A 526 -26.00 -0.69 -15.87
CA VAL A 526 -25.39 -0.86 -14.55
C VAL A 526 -24.97 0.53 -14.05
N LEU A 527 -25.46 0.93 -12.89
CA LEU A 527 -25.24 2.25 -12.30
C LEU A 527 -24.09 2.28 -11.31
N THR A 528 -23.74 1.12 -10.73
CA THR A 528 -22.75 1.04 -9.65
C THR A 528 -21.73 -0.06 -9.88
N GLU A 529 -20.64 -0.02 -9.14
CA GLU A 529 -19.80 -1.19 -8.94
C GLU A 529 -20.60 -2.33 -8.28
N THR A 530 -20.06 -3.54 -8.35
CA THR A 530 -20.61 -4.73 -7.67
C THR A 530 -20.05 -4.81 -6.25
N TRP A 531 -20.92 -4.65 -5.25
CA TRP A 531 -20.60 -5.03 -3.87
C TRP A 531 -20.56 -6.55 -3.74
N SER A 532 -19.51 -7.10 -3.13
CA SER A 532 -19.34 -8.51 -2.83
C SER A 532 -19.03 -8.69 -1.36
N TYR A 533 -19.65 -9.66 -0.69
CA TYR A 533 -19.46 -9.85 0.74
C TYR A 533 -19.58 -11.31 1.15
N GLY A 534 -18.65 -11.79 1.98
CA GLY A 534 -18.74 -13.07 2.64
C GLY A 534 -19.44 -12.92 3.98
N LEU A 535 -20.57 -13.56 4.15
CA LEU A 535 -21.37 -13.50 5.36
C LEU A 535 -21.47 -14.87 6.04
N ARG A 536 -21.25 -14.91 7.34
CA ARG A 536 -21.59 -16.07 8.19
C ARG A 536 -22.99 -15.87 8.76
N LEU A 537 -23.90 -16.81 8.45
CA LEU A 537 -25.28 -16.82 8.95
C LEU A 537 -25.47 -17.79 10.11
#